data_4783291cd75525913a0d0f94a0c7f90f
#
_entry.id   4783291cd75525913a0d0f94a0c7f90f
#
_cell.length_a   1.000
_cell.length_b   1.000
_cell.length_c   1.000
_cell.angle_alpha   90.00
_cell.angle_beta   90.00
_cell.angle_gamma   90.00
#
_symmetry.space_group_name_H-M   'P 1'
#
loop_
_entity.id
_entity.type
_entity.pdbx_description
1 polymer ?
#
loop_
_entity_poly.entity_id
_entity_poly.type
_entity_poly.pdbx_seq_one_letter_code
_entity_poly.pdbx_strand_id
1 'polypeptide(L)'
;MCRLIDDITAFLESEGFECSRQMRHGFDVICTRTADGRKEKIIIPLEIKAETLEEAVQSSEHANDAIRMASREGGGYPLIITEDRWMRQGKMMRARLLAHLELFSQAYARNCEVRRIEKAEAQSFLKENHSYGYAACRYRYGLFLKRHTGHIAEETENCDGHIGRLIAVATFSNARRWMKDGKEISSYEWTRYASLPEMRISGGMGKLLKAFINDVNPDDIMSYADLEWSEGRVYEALGFKVESGKDAVDFIIDGQTWERRAVRSLDKLGMTEEKLGMTEEKSGMTEQKSGMTNGELFFRNFGSRKFRLKLTDYK
;
A
#
# COMPACT_ATOMS: atom_id res chain seq x y z
N MET A 1 -7.28 25.98 6.41
CA MET A 1 -6.61 24.74 6.01
C MET A 1 -7.08 24.40 4.61
N CYS A 2 -6.19 24.17 3.65
CA CYS A 2 -6.57 23.80 2.29
C CYS A 2 -7.17 22.39 2.35
N ARG A 3 -8.26 22.14 1.63
CA ARG A 3 -8.86 20.80 1.59
C ARG A 3 -7.93 19.84 0.85
N LEU A 4 -7.90 18.58 1.24
CA LEU A 4 -7.09 17.53 0.58
C LEU A 4 -7.31 17.51 -0.95
N ILE A 5 -8.56 17.67 -1.38
CA ILE A 5 -8.89 17.72 -2.82
C ILE A 5 -8.25 18.91 -3.54
N ASP A 6 -8.12 20.06 -2.87
CA ASP A 6 -7.49 21.24 -3.45
C ASP A 6 -6.00 21.02 -3.65
N ASP A 7 -5.32 20.43 -2.67
CA ASP A 7 -3.89 20.11 -2.73
C ASP A 7 -3.57 19.10 -3.84
N ILE A 8 -4.39 18.04 -3.95
CA ILE A 8 -4.22 17.02 -5.00
C ILE A 8 -4.49 17.62 -6.37
N THR A 9 -5.54 18.44 -6.52
CA THR A 9 -5.87 19.09 -7.79
C THR A 9 -4.73 20.03 -8.22
N ALA A 10 -4.27 20.91 -7.32
CA ALA A 10 -3.18 21.85 -7.60
C ALA A 10 -1.89 21.11 -7.99
N PHE A 11 -1.59 20.00 -7.33
CA PHE A 11 -0.44 19.16 -7.70
C PHE A 11 -0.59 18.60 -9.12
N LEU A 12 -1.74 18.01 -9.46
CA LEU A 12 -1.97 17.45 -10.80
C LEU A 12 -1.92 18.51 -11.92
N GLU A 13 -2.49 19.68 -11.66
CA GLU A 13 -2.44 20.81 -12.60
C GLU A 13 -1.02 21.32 -12.80
N SER A 14 -0.19 21.31 -11.74
CA SER A 14 1.24 21.67 -11.84
C SER A 14 2.06 20.67 -12.68
N GLU A 15 1.60 19.41 -12.76
CA GLU A 15 2.18 18.35 -13.60
C GLU A 15 1.55 18.31 -15.01
N GLY A 16 0.69 19.29 -15.34
CA GLY A 16 0.09 19.45 -16.65
C GLY A 16 -1.17 18.60 -16.92
N PHE A 17 -1.80 18.07 -15.89
CA PHE A 17 -3.05 17.34 -16.04
C PHE A 17 -4.26 18.26 -15.94
N GLU A 18 -5.23 18.08 -16.86
CA GLU A 18 -6.54 18.70 -16.75
C GLU A 18 -7.39 17.92 -15.73
N CYS A 19 -7.90 18.63 -14.74
CA CYS A 19 -8.70 18.06 -13.67
C CYS A 19 -10.13 18.60 -13.67
N SER A 20 -11.11 17.73 -13.46
CA SER A 20 -12.49 18.12 -13.19
C SER A 20 -12.93 17.54 -11.85
N ARG A 21 -13.62 18.37 -11.04
CA ARG A 21 -14.21 17.92 -9.76
C ARG A 21 -15.66 17.54 -9.99
N GLN A 22 -16.05 16.42 -9.44
CA GLN A 22 -17.40 15.89 -9.55
C GLN A 22 -17.84 15.28 -8.22
N MET A 23 -19.14 15.38 -7.93
CA MET A 23 -19.74 14.60 -6.85
C MET A 23 -20.13 13.23 -7.40
N ARG A 24 -19.51 12.16 -6.94
CA ARG A 24 -19.85 10.77 -7.31
C ARG A 24 -19.99 9.92 -6.06
N HIS A 25 -21.10 9.18 -5.96
CA HIS A 25 -21.35 8.25 -4.86
C HIS A 25 -21.17 8.84 -3.45
N GLY A 26 -21.49 10.12 -3.28
CA GLY A 26 -21.36 10.82 -2.00
C GLY A 26 -19.99 11.39 -1.70
N PHE A 27 -19.03 11.29 -2.63
CA PHE A 27 -17.68 11.85 -2.49
C PHE A 27 -17.38 12.91 -3.55
N ASP A 28 -16.66 13.96 -3.14
CA ASP A 28 -15.96 14.85 -4.06
C ASP A 28 -14.80 14.09 -4.67
N VAL A 29 -14.83 13.83 -5.98
CA VAL A 29 -13.78 13.11 -6.70
C VAL A 29 -13.09 14.01 -7.72
N ILE A 30 -11.85 13.67 -8.05
CA ILE A 30 -11.11 14.29 -9.14
C ILE A 30 -11.14 13.32 -10.32
N CYS A 31 -11.65 13.78 -11.46
CA CYS A 31 -11.58 13.08 -12.72
C CYS A 31 -10.50 13.72 -13.59
N THR A 32 -9.58 12.91 -14.09
CA THR A 32 -8.50 13.33 -14.98
C THR A 32 -8.21 12.23 -16.00
N ARG A 33 -7.32 12.47 -16.96
CA ARG A 33 -6.90 11.48 -17.96
C ARG A 33 -5.45 11.08 -17.76
N THR A 34 -5.09 9.88 -18.24
CA THR A 34 -3.68 9.45 -18.34
C THR A 34 -2.88 10.38 -19.24
N ALA A 35 -1.56 10.41 -19.10
CA ALA A 35 -0.66 11.29 -19.86
C ALA A 35 -0.83 11.15 -21.37
N ASP A 36 -1.22 9.95 -21.88
CA ASP A 36 -1.55 9.70 -23.29
C ASP A 36 -3.00 10.09 -23.67
N GLY A 37 -3.79 10.61 -22.73
CA GLY A 37 -5.17 11.04 -22.90
C GLY A 37 -6.20 9.91 -23.09
N ARG A 38 -5.78 8.64 -23.09
CA ARG A 38 -6.63 7.50 -23.50
C ARG A 38 -7.58 7.00 -22.42
N LYS A 39 -7.19 7.10 -21.15
CA LYS A 39 -7.95 6.52 -20.03
C LYS A 39 -8.35 7.59 -19.03
N GLU A 40 -9.62 7.61 -18.69
CA GLU A 40 -10.10 8.39 -17.55
C GLU A 40 -9.71 7.70 -16.24
N LYS A 41 -9.33 8.49 -15.25
CA LYS A 41 -9.00 8.07 -13.89
C LYS A 41 -9.83 8.84 -12.90
N ILE A 42 -10.37 8.10 -11.93
CA ILE A 42 -11.11 8.66 -10.81
C ILE A 42 -10.19 8.59 -9.58
N ILE A 43 -10.00 9.72 -8.92
CA ILE A 43 -9.24 9.85 -7.70
C ILE A 43 -10.21 10.23 -6.60
N ILE A 44 -10.22 9.46 -5.51
CA ILE A 44 -11.05 9.67 -4.34
C ILE A 44 -10.17 10.18 -3.19
N PRO A 45 -10.14 11.50 -2.92
CA PRO A 45 -9.53 12.03 -1.72
C PRO A 45 -10.35 11.65 -0.50
N LEU A 46 -9.72 11.08 0.52
CA LEU A 46 -10.37 10.73 1.79
C LEU A 46 -9.76 11.56 2.93
N GLU A 47 -10.48 12.59 3.33
CA GLU A 47 -10.16 13.36 4.52
C GLU A 47 -10.45 12.52 5.78
N ILE A 48 -9.60 12.62 6.80
CA ILE A 48 -9.75 11.88 8.05
C ILE A 48 -10.32 12.82 9.11
N LYS A 49 -11.59 12.61 9.44
CA LYS A 49 -12.37 13.49 10.33
C LYS A 49 -13.02 12.74 11.49
N ALA A 50 -12.98 11.41 11.49
CA ALA A 50 -13.65 10.62 12.51
C ALA A 50 -12.96 10.83 13.87
N GLU A 51 -13.73 11.23 14.86
CA GLU A 51 -13.31 11.43 16.25
C GLU A 51 -13.59 10.18 17.11
N THR A 52 -14.30 9.19 16.53
CA THR A 52 -14.62 7.92 17.17
C THR A 52 -14.39 6.74 16.23
N LEU A 53 -14.21 5.55 16.80
CA LEU A 53 -14.12 4.31 16.00
C LEU A 53 -15.40 4.03 15.21
N GLU A 54 -16.56 4.36 15.78
CA GLU A 54 -17.84 4.15 15.10
C GLU A 54 -17.98 5.02 13.85
N GLU A 55 -17.59 6.27 13.93
CA GLU A 55 -17.54 7.17 12.77
C GLU A 55 -16.52 6.68 11.73
N ALA A 56 -15.36 6.17 12.16
CA ALA A 56 -14.38 5.60 11.26
C ALA A 56 -14.90 4.36 10.54
N VAL A 57 -15.67 3.50 11.21
CA VAL A 57 -16.34 2.35 10.60
C VAL A 57 -17.33 2.81 9.54
N GLN A 58 -18.25 3.73 9.87
CA GLN A 58 -19.26 4.26 8.95
C GLN A 58 -18.61 4.93 7.73
N SER A 59 -17.56 5.74 7.95
CA SER A 59 -16.81 6.39 6.87
C SER A 59 -16.15 5.38 5.94
N SER A 60 -15.56 4.30 6.49
CA SER A 60 -14.94 3.24 5.73
C SER A 60 -15.96 2.45 4.90
N GLU A 61 -17.12 2.12 5.46
CA GLU A 61 -18.20 1.42 4.75
C GLU A 61 -18.70 2.25 3.59
N HIS A 62 -18.97 3.54 3.81
CA HIS A 62 -19.38 4.47 2.77
C HIS A 62 -18.33 4.59 1.66
N ALA A 63 -17.05 4.72 2.01
CA ALA A 63 -15.96 4.77 1.04
C ALA A 63 -15.85 3.46 0.24
N ASN A 64 -15.99 2.29 0.89
CA ASN A 64 -15.99 0.99 0.21
C ASN A 64 -17.12 0.86 -0.82
N ASP A 65 -18.31 1.38 -0.52
CA ASP A 65 -19.43 1.39 -1.45
C ASP A 65 -19.14 2.29 -2.66
N ALA A 66 -18.62 3.49 -2.45
CA ALA A 66 -18.22 4.39 -3.52
C ALA A 66 -17.13 3.78 -4.42
N ILE A 67 -16.12 3.14 -3.83
CA ILE A 67 -15.05 2.44 -4.56
C ILE A 67 -15.64 1.32 -5.43
N ARG A 68 -16.56 0.52 -4.88
CA ARG A 68 -17.22 -0.56 -5.63
C ARG A 68 -18.04 -0.03 -6.81
N MET A 69 -18.78 1.05 -6.60
CA MET A 69 -19.57 1.69 -7.65
C MET A 69 -18.68 2.29 -8.74
N ALA A 70 -17.68 3.07 -8.37
CA ALA A 70 -16.73 3.66 -9.32
C ALA A 70 -15.97 2.59 -10.13
N SER A 71 -15.62 1.46 -9.52
CA SER A 71 -14.97 0.34 -10.21
C SER A 71 -15.85 -0.31 -11.28
N ARG A 72 -17.20 -0.27 -11.12
CA ARG A 72 -18.17 -0.83 -12.07
C ARG A 72 -18.45 0.09 -13.27
N GLU A 73 -18.21 1.38 -13.14
CA GLU A 73 -18.45 2.39 -14.20
C GLU A 73 -17.41 2.34 -15.33
N GLY A 74 -16.48 1.40 -15.30
CA GLY A 74 -15.58 1.13 -16.43
C GLY A 74 -14.23 1.85 -16.40
N GLY A 75 -13.97 2.74 -15.45
CA GLY A 75 -12.69 3.44 -15.26
C GLY A 75 -11.57 2.61 -14.62
N GLY A 76 -11.89 1.36 -14.23
CA GLY A 76 -11.02 0.53 -13.42
C GLY A 76 -11.10 0.89 -11.92
N TYR A 77 -10.21 0.31 -11.11
CA TYR A 77 -10.17 0.60 -9.68
C TYR A 77 -9.78 2.07 -9.44
N PRO A 78 -10.57 2.84 -8.67
CA PRO A 78 -10.26 4.24 -8.41
C PRO A 78 -8.99 4.38 -7.57
N LEU A 79 -8.33 5.53 -7.68
CA LEU A 79 -7.18 5.86 -6.85
C LEU A 79 -7.65 6.47 -5.54
N ILE A 80 -7.38 5.78 -4.45
CA ILE A 80 -7.71 6.27 -3.12
C ILE A 80 -6.48 6.99 -2.56
N ILE A 81 -6.68 8.21 -2.09
CA ILE A 81 -5.67 9.05 -1.46
C ILE A 81 -6.18 9.46 -0.09
N THR A 82 -5.66 8.86 0.96
CA THR A 82 -5.99 9.24 2.34
C THR A 82 -5.13 10.40 2.81
N GLU A 83 -5.71 11.27 3.62
CA GLU A 83 -5.09 12.53 4.05
C GLU A 83 -3.79 12.29 4.83
N ASP A 84 -3.78 11.35 5.77
CA ASP A 84 -2.60 11.01 6.56
C ASP A 84 -1.42 10.55 5.70
N ARG A 85 -1.69 9.75 4.67
CA ARG A 85 -0.64 9.33 3.73
C ARG A 85 -0.17 10.48 2.83
N TRP A 86 -1.09 11.32 2.39
CA TRP A 86 -0.73 12.51 1.60
C TRP A 86 0.16 13.46 2.36
N MET A 87 -0.17 13.71 3.62
CA MET A 87 0.59 14.61 4.49
C MET A 87 1.94 14.00 4.91
N ARG A 88 1.95 12.73 5.33
CA ARG A 88 3.16 12.09 5.88
C ARG A 88 4.07 11.47 4.83
N GLN A 89 3.50 10.93 3.76
CA GLN A 89 4.22 10.20 2.70
C GLN A 89 4.08 10.91 1.34
N GLY A 90 3.97 12.22 1.32
CA GLY A 90 3.61 13.02 0.15
C GLY A 90 4.43 12.71 -1.11
N LYS A 91 5.77 12.54 -0.98
CA LYS A 91 6.61 12.15 -2.12
C LYS A 91 6.17 10.84 -2.76
N MET A 92 5.91 9.82 -1.94
CA MET A 92 5.48 8.50 -2.41
C MET A 92 4.06 8.56 -3.00
N MET A 93 3.15 9.30 -2.36
CA MET A 93 1.77 9.43 -2.85
C MET A 93 1.69 10.18 -4.17
N ARG A 94 2.46 11.25 -4.35
CA ARG A 94 2.56 11.99 -5.62
C ARG A 94 3.12 11.10 -6.73
N ALA A 95 4.21 10.41 -6.49
CA ALA A 95 4.80 9.49 -7.48
C ALA A 95 3.86 8.32 -7.83
N ARG A 96 3.14 7.76 -6.85
CA ARG A 96 2.09 6.76 -7.09
C ARG A 96 0.99 7.31 -7.99
N LEU A 97 0.53 8.52 -7.71
CA LEU A 97 -0.51 9.18 -8.49
C LEU A 97 -0.07 9.37 -9.95
N LEU A 98 1.13 9.92 -10.16
CA LEU A 98 1.71 10.08 -11.50
C LEU A 98 1.88 8.73 -12.22
N ALA A 99 2.35 7.69 -11.52
CA ALA A 99 2.49 6.36 -12.10
C ALA A 99 1.15 5.76 -12.57
N HIS A 100 0.06 6.01 -11.84
CA HIS A 100 -1.28 5.60 -12.27
C HIS A 100 -1.83 6.44 -13.43
N LEU A 101 -1.32 7.66 -13.59
CA LEU A 101 -1.60 8.52 -14.74
C LEU A 101 -0.64 8.27 -15.94
N GLU A 102 0.16 7.20 -15.83
CA GLU A 102 1.11 6.75 -16.87
C GLU A 102 2.28 7.73 -17.09
N LEU A 103 2.59 8.57 -16.11
CA LEU A 103 3.76 9.45 -16.09
C LEU A 103 4.84 8.85 -15.17
N PHE A 104 5.81 8.14 -15.75
CA PHE A 104 6.91 7.46 -15.04
C PHE A 104 8.05 7.10 -15.99
N SER A 105 9.24 6.89 -15.43
CA SER A 105 10.37 6.30 -16.16
C SER A 105 10.18 4.79 -16.32
N GLN A 106 10.41 4.28 -17.53
CA GLN A 106 10.23 2.86 -17.85
C GLN A 106 11.56 2.11 -17.76
N ALA A 107 11.61 1.04 -16.97
CA ALA A 107 12.68 0.05 -16.98
C ALA A 107 12.17 -1.35 -17.30
N TYR A 108 13.05 -2.22 -17.76
CA TYR A 108 12.73 -3.61 -18.07
C TYR A 108 13.58 -4.56 -17.24
N ALA A 109 12.97 -5.57 -16.64
CA ALA A 109 13.64 -6.55 -15.80
C ALA A 109 14.79 -7.29 -16.51
N ARG A 110 14.70 -7.47 -17.86
CA ARG A 110 15.78 -8.06 -18.66
C ARG A 110 17.09 -7.26 -18.61
N ASN A 111 17.00 -5.95 -18.34
CA ASN A 111 18.13 -5.05 -18.23
C ASN A 111 18.64 -4.91 -16.80
N CYS A 112 18.12 -5.70 -15.88
CA CYS A 112 18.45 -5.66 -14.47
C CYS A 112 19.09 -6.96 -14.03
N GLU A 113 19.82 -6.90 -12.93
CA GLU A 113 20.40 -8.04 -12.22
C GLU A 113 19.72 -8.19 -10.86
N VAL A 114 19.46 -9.43 -10.44
CA VAL A 114 19.00 -9.73 -9.08
C VAL A 114 20.20 -10.12 -8.24
N ARG A 115 20.30 -9.53 -7.04
CA ARG A 115 21.28 -9.88 -6.03
C ARG A 115 20.60 -10.07 -4.69
N ARG A 116 21.12 -10.94 -3.84
CA ARG A 116 20.82 -10.89 -2.41
C ARG A 116 21.41 -9.61 -1.83
N ILE A 117 20.68 -8.97 -0.94
CA ILE A 117 21.09 -7.72 -0.30
C ILE A 117 21.09 -7.84 1.22
N GLU A 118 21.86 -7.00 1.86
CA GLU A 118 21.95 -6.95 3.31
C GLU A 118 20.71 -6.32 3.94
N LYS A 119 20.52 -6.62 5.25
CA LYS A 119 19.38 -6.11 6.01
C LYS A 119 19.33 -4.57 6.02
N ALA A 120 20.45 -3.92 6.22
CA ALA A 120 20.54 -2.47 6.28
C ALA A 120 20.10 -1.82 4.96
N GLU A 121 20.55 -2.37 3.82
CA GLU A 121 20.20 -1.88 2.49
C GLU A 121 18.68 -2.05 2.20
N ALA A 122 18.13 -3.24 2.48
CA ALA A 122 16.70 -3.49 2.33
C ALA A 122 15.86 -2.61 3.25
N GLN A 123 16.32 -2.38 4.49
CA GLN A 123 15.62 -1.57 5.48
C GLN A 123 15.58 -0.10 5.06
N SER A 124 16.71 0.46 4.61
CA SER A 124 16.79 1.83 4.11
C SER A 124 15.87 2.02 2.91
N PHE A 125 16.00 1.16 1.90
CA PHE A 125 15.19 1.25 0.69
C PHE A 125 13.68 1.17 0.97
N LEU A 126 13.24 0.21 1.78
CA LEU A 126 11.83 0.00 2.09
C LEU A 126 11.26 1.09 3.01
N LYS A 127 12.07 1.68 3.90
CA LYS A 127 11.65 2.82 4.72
C LYS A 127 11.27 4.02 3.85
N GLU A 128 11.97 4.24 2.76
CA GLU A 128 11.73 5.37 1.86
C GLU A 128 10.66 5.09 0.80
N ASN A 129 10.54 3.83 0.33
CA ASN A 129 9.79 3.52 -0.88
C ASN A 129 8.59 2.58 -0.67
N HIS A 130 8.29 2.17 0.58
CA HIS A 130 7.14 1.32 0.90
C HIS A 130 6.26 1.93 1.98
N SER A 131 4.95 2.01 1.76
CA SER A 131 3.99 2.68 2.65
C SER A 131 4.00 2.18 4.11
N TYR A 132 4.29 0.91 4.33
CA TYR A 132 4.46 0.30 5.66
C TYR A 132 5.92 0.09 6.05
N GLY A 133 6.86 0.63 5.28
CA GLY A 133 8.28 0.48 5.54
C GLY A 133 8.75 -0.98 5.54
N TYR A 134 9.83 -1.23 6.29
CA TYR A 134 10.44 -2.54 6.42
C TYR A 134 9.66 -3.46 7.37
N ALA A 135 9.60 -4.74 7.04
CA ALA A 135 9.10 -5.80 7.93
C ALA A 135 10.19 -6.86 8.16
N ALA A 136 10.12 -7.55 9.31
CA ALA A 136 11.02 -8.67 9.59
C ALA A 136 10.92 -9.73 8.49
N CYS A 137 12.06 -10.12 7.94
CA CYS A 137 12.15 -11.06 6.83
C CYS A 137 13.47 -11.86 6.89
N ARG A 138 13.48 -13.04 6.26
CA ARG A 138 14.67 -13.87 6.13
C ARG A 138 15.40 -13.62 4.84
N TYR A 139 14.69 -13.48 3.73
CA TYR A 139 15.25 -13.37 2.39
C TYR A 139 15.00 -11.97 1.84
N ARG A 140 16.03 -11.40 1.25
CA ARG A 140 16.03 -10.02 0.71
C ARG A 140 16.71 -10.03 -0.64
N TYR A 141 16.01 -9.56 -1.66
CA TYR A 141 16.52 -9.47 -3.02
C TYR A 141 16.38 -8.05 -3.52
N GLY A 142 17.46 -7.54 -4.09
CA GLY A 142 17.52 -6.27 -4.78
C GLY A 142 17.55 -6.46 -6.29
N LEU A 143 16.91 -5.56 -7.01
CA LEU A 143 16.98 -5.46 -8.46
C LEU A 143 17.86 -4.27 -8.83
N PHE A 144 18.97 -4.51 -9.53
CA PHE A 144 19.95 -3.51 -9.91
C PHE A 144 19.90 -3.26 -11.41
N LEU A 145 19.82 -2.01 -11.83
CA LEU A 145 19.80 -1.64 -13.23
C LEU A 145 21.21 -1.81 -13.83
N LYS A 146 21.36 -2.61 -14.90
CA LYS A 146 22.63 -2.85 -15.59
C LYS A 146 22.82 -1.97 -16.81
N ARG A 147 21.73 -1.67 -17.52
CA ARG A 147 21.75 -0.83 -18.73
C ARG A 147 20.40 -0.23 -18.99
N HIS A 148 20.37 0.97 -19.48
CA HIS A 148 19.19 1.64 -19.97
C HIS A 148 18.90 1.18 -21.40
N THR A 149 17.69 0.75 -21.67
CA THR A 149 17.17 0.52 -23.02
C THR A 149 15.69 0.78 -22.99
N GLY A 150 15.31 2.01 -22.88
CA GLY A 150 13.94 2.48 -23.02
C GLY A 150 13.97 3.72 -23.91
N HIS A 151 12.94 3.95 -24.69
CA HIS A 151 12.70 5.26 -25.27
C HIS A 151 12.50 6.22 -24.08
N ILE A 152 13.54 6.98 -23.80
CA ILE A 152 13.46 8.13 -22.94
C ILE A 152 12.81 9.19 -23.78
N ALA A 153 11.72 9.82 -23.33
CA ALA A 153 11.38 11.14 -23.80
C ALA A 153 12.64 12.00 -23.65
N GLU A 154 13.09 12.65 -24.70
CA GLU A 154 14.41 13.27 -24.86
C GLU A 154 14.77 14.35 -23.80
N GLU A 155 13.98 14.53 -22.75
CA GLU A 155 14.10 15.63 -21.78
C GLU A 155 14.54 15.22 -20.36
N THR A 156 14.80 13.95 -20.06
CA THR A 156 15.35 13.58 -18.74
C THR A 156 16.80 13.11 -18.86
N GLU A 157 17.73 14.04 -18.80
CA GLU A 157 19.20 13.84 -18.76
C GLU A 157 19.70 12.98 -17.56
N ASN A 158 18.82 12.35 -16.76
CA ASN A 158 19.19 11.71 -15.50
C ASN A 158 19.06 10.18 -15.45
N CYS A 159 18.82 9.49 -16.56
CA CYS A 159 18.65 8.03 -16.51
C CYS A 159 19.97 7.27 -16.34
N ASP A 160 21.10 7.80 -16.75
CA ASP A 160 22.42 7.21 -16.53
C ASP A 160 22.81 7.16 -15.04
N GLY A 161 22.27 8.05 -14.23
CA GLY A 161 22.47 8.05 -12.76
C GLY A 161 21.89 6.83 -12.03
N HIS A 162 21.08 5.98 -12.69
CA HIS A 162 20.52 4.76 -12.11
C HIS A 162 21.27 3.47 -12.46
N ILE A 163 22.24 3.50 -13.38
CA ILE A 163 23.01 2.30 -13.73
C ILE A 163 23.83 1.87 -12.49
N GLY A 164 23.75 0.58 -12.17
CA GLY A 164 24.35 0.00 -10.97
C GLY A 164 23.60 0.25 -9.67
N ARG A 165 22.52 1.07 -9.69
CA ARG A 165 21.71 1.38 -8.49
C ARG A 165 20.67 0.30 -8.22
N LEU A 166 20.35 0.17 -6.95
CA LEU A 166 19.20 -0.59 -6.46
C LEU A 166 17.90 0.15 -6.82
N ILE A 167 17.07 -0.47 -7.66
CA ILE A 167 15.81 0.14 -8.16
C ILE A 167 14.54 -0.55 -7.66
N ALA A 168 14.64 -1.76 -7.12
CA ALA A 168 13.52 -2.43 -6.44
C ALA A 168 14.02 -3.43 -5.43
N VAL A 169 13.20 -3.68 -4.40
CA VAL A 169 13.45 -4.66 -3.34
C VAL A 169 12.25 -5.56 -3.17
N ALA A 170 12.50 -6.86 -3.02
CA ALA A 170 11.52 -7.85 -2.56
C ALA A 170 12.04 -8.57 -1.32
N THR A 171 11.15 -8.80 -0.35
CA THR A 171 11.50 -9.52 0.88
C THR A 171 10.53 -10.64 1.17
N PHE A 172 11.07 -11.74 1.73
CA PHE A 172 10.28 -12.94 2.05
C PHE A 172 10.56 -13.40 3.49
N SER A 173 9.55 -13.96 4.13
CA SER A 173 9.57 -14.43 5.51
C SER A 173 10.48 -15.65 5.71
N ASN A 174 10.58 -16.10 6.96
CA ASN A 174 10.98 -17.49 7.25
C ASN A 174 9.94 -18.46 6.73
N ALA A 175 10.34 -19.73 6.54
CA ALA A 175 9.42 -20.82 6.28
C ALA A 175 8.43 -20.97 7.44
N ARG A 176 7.15 -21.07 7.11
CA ARG A 176 6.14 -21.63 7.99
C ARG A 176 5.90 -23.08 7.55
N ARG A 177 6.33 -24.02 8.39
CA ARG A 177 6.18 -25.45 8.11
C ARG A 177 4.91 -25.99 8.74
N TRP A 178 4.22 -26.83 8.01
CA TRP A 178 3.00 -27.50 8.47
C TRP A 178 2.82 -28.84 7.74
N MET A 179 2.08 -29.76 8.35
CA MET A 179 1.82 -31.08 7.77
C MET A 179 0.51 -31.08 6.99
N LYS A 180 0.53 -31.64 5.79
CA LYS A 180 -0.64 -31.90 4.98
C LYS A 180 -0.55 -33.30 4.36
N ASP A 181 -1.51 -34.17 4.65
CA ASP A 181 -1.57 -35.54 4.11
C ASP A 181 -0.24 -36.31 4.28
N GLY A 182 0.42 -36.15 5.44
CA GLY A 182 1.70 -36.79 5.75
C GLY A 182 2.95 -36.13 5.09
N LYS A 183 2.77 -35.06 4.30
CA LYS A 183 3.87 -34.31 3.68
C LYS A 183 4.09 -33.00 4.44
N GLU A 184 5.35 -32.69 4.72
CA GLU A 184 5.73 -31.37 5.24
C GLU A 184 5.68 -30.34 4.10
N ILE A 185 4.97 -29.25 4.33
CA ILE A 185 4.81 -28.12 3.40
C ILE A 185 5.56 -26.92 3.97
N SER A 186 6.42 -26.33 3.15
CA SER A 186 7.16 -25.11 3.46
C SER A 186 6.52 -23.90 2.76
N SER A 187 5.73 -23.14 3.52
CA SER A 187 5.05 -21.93 3.05
C SER A 187 5.85 -20.68 3.41
N TYR A 188 5.87 -19.71 2.52
CA TYR A 188 6.54 -18.42 2.74
C TYR A 188 5.60 -17.27 2.47
N GLU A 189 5.88 -16.12 3.07
CA GLU A 189 5.19 -14.88 2.77
C GLU A 189 6.09 -13.95 1.99
N TRP A 190 5.63 -13.44 0.85
CA TRP A 190 6.21 -12.28 0.19
C TRP A 190 5.78 -11.04 0.97
N THR A 191 6.65 -10.59 1.89
CA THR A 191 6.29 -9.61 2.91
C THR A 191 6.25 -8.18 2.38
N ARG A 192 7.19 -7.80 1.49
CA ARG A 192 7.29 -6.46 0.92
C ARG A 192 7.81 -6.51 -0.52
N TYR A 193 7.30 -5.58 -1.30
CA TYR A 193 7.86 -5.18 -2.59
C TYR A 193 7.75 -3.67 -2.73
N ALA A 194 8.85 -3.03 -3.13
CA ALA A 194 8.85 -1.64 -3.55
C ALA A 194 9.82 -1.45 -4.72
N SER A 195 9.53 -0.50 -5.59
CA SER A 195 10.45 0.07 -6.58
C SER A 195 10.67 1.54 -6.28
N LEU A 196 11.65 2.15 -6.94
CA LEU A 196 11.76 3.61 -6.92
C LEU A 196 10.43 4.22 -7.38
N PRO A 197 9.92 5.25 -6.69
CA PRO A 197 8.59 5.80 -6.92
C PRO A 197 8.37 6.30 -8.34
N GLU A 198 9.39 6.91 -8.93
CA GLU A 198 9.39 7.47 -10.28
C GLU A 198 9.55 6.44 -11.40
N MET A 199 9.75 5.15 -11.04
CA MET A 199 10.13 4.12 -12.01
C MET A 199 9.14 2.95 -12.02
N ARG A 200 8.69 2.57 -13.21
CA ARG A 200 7.95 1.33 -13.45
C ARG A 200 8.85 0.28 -14.09
N ILE A 201 8.97 -0.88 -13.45
CA ILE A 201 9.86 -1.94 -13.89
C ILE A 201 9.04 -3.10 -14.45
N SER A 202 8.91 -3.15 -15.78
CA SER A 202 8.19 -4.25 -16.43
C SER A 202 8.88 -5.59 -16.19
N GLY A 203 8.13 -6.53 -15.58
CA GLY A 203 8.63 -7.86 -15.21
C GLY A 203 9.50 -7.87 -13.94
N GLY A 204 9.69 -6.74 -13.24
CA GLY A 204 10.55 -6.64 -12.06
C GLY A 204 10.11 -7.58 -10.93
N MET A 205 8.83 -7.54 -10.56
CA MET A 205 8.27 -8.44 -9.54
C MET A 205 8.46 -9.91 -9.91
N GLY A 206 8.15 -10.30 -11.15
CA GLY A 206 8.32 -11.67 -11.61
C GLY A 206 9.76 -12.15 -11.59
N LYS A 207 10.72 -11.28 -11.91
CA LYS A 207 12.16 -11.62 -11.86
C LYS A 207 12.64 -11.85 -10.43
N LEU A 208 12.23 -11.02 -9.49
CA LEU A 208 12.58 -11.17 -8.06
C LEU A 208 11.88 -12.42 -7.45
N LEU A 209 10.63 -12.66 -7.80
CA LEU A 209 9.90 -13.87 -7.41
C LEU A 209 10.60 -15.14 -7.90
N LYS A 210 10.98 -15.17 -9.18
CA LYS A 210 11.71 -16.31 -9.78
C LYS A 210 13.07 -16.55 -9.10
N ALA A 211 13.78 -15.48 -8.74
CA ALA A 211 15.04 -15.60 -8.03
C ALA A 211 14.85 -16.25 -6.65
N PHE A 212 13.81 -15.83 -5.89
CA PHE A 212 13.46 -16.45 -4.63
C PHE A 212 13.06 -17.93 -4.78
N ILE A 213 12.21 -18.26 -5.75
CA ILE A 213 11.79 -19.65 -6.02
C ILE A 213 12.98 -20.53 -6.32
N ASN A 214 13.88 -20.09 -7.20
CA ASN A 214 15.07 -20.87 -7.58
C ASN A 214 16.05 -21.09 -6.42
N ASP A 215 16.14 -20.14 -5.50
CA ASP A 215 17.08 -20.15 -4.39
C ASP A 215 16.59 -20.96 -3.18
N VAL A 216 15.27 -20.97 -2.94
CA VAL A 216 14.65 -21.52 -1.72
C VAL A 216 13.83 -22.76 -1.98
N ASN A 217 13.34 -22.95 -3.21
CA ASN A 217 12.45 -24.04 -3.62
C ASN A 217 11.23 -24.22 -2.68
N PRO A 218 10.38 -23.18 -2.51
CA PRO A 218 9.23 -23.24 -1.62
C PRO A 218 8.11 -24.13 -2.19
N ASP A 219 7.25 -24.68 -1.33
CA ASP A 219 6.04 -25.38 -1.76
C ASP A 219 4.93 -24.38 -2.15
N ASP A 220 4.83 -23.28 -1.41
CA ASP A 220 3.95 -22.18 -1.75
C ASP A 220 4.45 -20.83 -1.24
N ILE A 221 3.90 -19.79 -1.83
CA ILE A 221 4.16 -18.40 -1.44
C ILE A 221 2.82 -17.71 -1.30
N MET A 222 2.60 -17.02 -0.17
CA MET A 222 1.45 -16.16 0.03
C MET A 222 1.86 -14.69 0.05
N SER A 223 0.92 -13.79 -0.26
CA SER A 223 1.09 -12.35 -0.13
C SER A 223 -0.25 -11.67 0.11
N TYR A 224 -0.22 -10.39 0.42
CA TYR A 224 -1.40 -9.58 0.67
C TYR A 224 -1.37 -8.31 -0.19
N ALA A 225 -2.49 -8.02 -0.85
CA ALA A 225 -2.73 -6.72 -1.44
C ALA A 225 -3.55 -5.87 -0.48
N ASP A 226 -3.03 -4.72 -0.08
CA ASP A 226 -3.77 -3.71 0.66
C ASP A 226 -4.78 -3.05 -0.27
N LEU A 227 -6.08 -3.15 0.06
CA LEU A 227 -7.17 -2.61 -0.77
C LEU A 227 -7.21 -1.08 -0.79
N GLU A 228 -6.54 -0.41 0.13
CA GLU A 228 -6.28 1.02 0.05
C GLU A 228 -5.33 1.37 -1.12
N TRP A 229 -4.50 0.40 -1.53
CA TRP A 229 -3.48 0.56 -2.55
C TRP A 229 -3.90 0.01 -3.92
N SER A 230 -4.42 -1.22 -3.96
CA SER A 230 -4.79 -1.89 -5.21
C SER A 230 -5.58 -3.18 -4.95
N GLU A 231 -6.28 -3.67 -5.97
CA GLU A 231 -6.95 -4.97 -5.95
C GLU A 231 -5.99 -6.18 -6.02
N GLY A 232 -4.70 -5.95 -6.27
CA GLY A 232 -3.72 -7.02 -6.35
C GLY A 232 -3.63 -7.74 -7.71
N ARG A 233 -4.11 -7.15 -8.81
CA ARG A 233 -4.06 -7.76 -10.16
C ARG A 233 -2.66 -8.20 -10.59
N VAL A 234 -1.62 -7.57 -10.06
CA VAL A 234 -0.23 -7.96 -10.32
C VAL A 234 0.08 -9.36 -9.80
N TYR A 235 -0.52 -9.78 -8.67
CA TYR A 235 -0.34 -11.12 -8.14
C TYR A 235 -1.01 -12.16 -9.04
N GLU A 236 -2.21 -11.87 -9.56
CA GLU A 236 -2.90 -12.74 -10.52
C GLU A 236 -2.06 -12.92 -11.80
N ALA A 237 -1.49 -11.84 -12.32
CA ALA A 237 -0.58 -11.87 -13.48
C ALA A 237 0.71 -12.67 -13.22
N LEU A 238 1.11 -12.84 -11.95
CA LEU A 238 2.23 -13.69 -11.53
C LEU A 238 1.83 -15.14 -11.23
N GLY A 239 0.55 -15.50 -11.43
CA GLY A 239 0.02 -16.84 -11.22
C GLY A 239 -0.50 -17.13 -9.83
N PHE A 240 -0.53 -16.13 -8.94
CA PHE A 240 -1.19 -16.27 -7.64
C PHE A 240 -2.71 -16.34 -7.82
N LYS A 241 -3.36 -17.10 -6.94
CA LYS A 241 -4.82 -17.16 -6.86
C LYS A 241 -5.29 -16.46 -5.59
N VAL A 242 -6.44 -15.80 -5.66
CA VAL A 242 -7.10 -15.24 -4.48
C VAL A 242 -7.49 -16.39 -3.55
N GLU A 243 -7.11 -16.31 -2.28
CA GLU A 243 -7.41 -17.33 -1.26
C GLU A 243 -8.50 -16.87 -0.30
N SER A 244 -8.40 -15.64 0.20
CA SER A 244 -9.36 -15.05 1.17
C SER A 244 -9.21 -13.54 1.24
N GLY A 245 -10.10 -12.88 2.01
CA GLY A 245 -9.91 -11.51 2.48
C GLY A 245 -9.36 -11.49 3.91
N LYS A 246 -8.78 -10.38 4.30
CA LYS A 246 -8.57 -9.98 5.69
C LYS A 246 -9.43 -8.79 5.98
N ASP A 247 -10.01 -8.76 7.15
CA ASP A 247 -10.86 -7.67 7.63
C ASP A 247 -10.09 -6.35 7.69
N ALA A 248 -10.84 -5.28 7.66
CA ALA A 248 -10.34 -3.94 7.85
C ALA A 248 -9.72 -3.78 9.26
N VAL A 249 -8.68 -2.98 9.34
CA VAL A 249 -7.96 -2.66 10.58
C VAL A 249 -8.26 -1.24 10.98
N ASP A 250 -8.52 -1.04 12.28
CA ASP A 250 -8.71 0.27 12.88
C ASP A 250 -7.38 0.91 13.24
N PHE A 251 -7.27 2.20 12.99
CA PHE A 251 -6.09 3.00 13.26
C PHE A 251 -6.45 4.25 14.05
N ILE A 252 -5.55 4.65 14.93
CA ILE A 252 -5.49 5.99 15.51
C ILE A 252 -4.52 6.79 14.66
N ILE A 253 -4.90 8.00 14.29
CA ILE A 253 -4.10 8.95 13.54
C ILE A 253 -3.80 10.14 14.48
N ASP A 254 -2.54 10.43 14.65
CA ASP A 254 -2.13 11.66 15.33
C ASP A 254 -2.41 12.87 14.43
N GLY A 255 -3.30 13.76 14.86
CA GLY A 255 -3.75 14.89 14.04
C GLY A 255 -2.69 15.97 13.77
N GLN A 256 -1.53 15.91 14.44
CA GLN A 256 -0.41 16.84 14.20
C GLN A 256 0.65 16.24 13.29
N THR A 257 1.03 14.98 13.55
CA THR A 257 2.12 14.30 12.83
C THR A 257 1.62 13.41 11.70
N TRP A 258 0.32 13.16 11.63
CA TRP A 258 -0.33 12.23 10.69
C TRP A 258 0.21 10.80 10.81
N GLU A 259 0.76 10.44 11.99
CA GLU A 259 1.24 9.10 12.24
C GLU A 259 0.08 8.13 12.48
N ARG A 260 0.10 7.00 11.77
CA ARG A 260 -0.90 5.96 11.84
C ARG A 260 -0.45 4.85 12.79
N ARG A 261 -1.25 4.54 13.80
CA ARG A 261 -1.02 3.46 14.78
C ARG A 261 -2.23 2.52 14.79
N ALA A 262 -2.01 1.23 14.60
CA ALA A 262 -3.10 0.25 14.67
C ALA A 262 -3.67 0.17 16.10
N VAL A 263 -5.00 0.16 16.20
CA VAL A 263 -5.72 -0.01 17.47
C VAL A 263 -5.54 -1.44 17.97
N ARG A 264 -4.97 -1.59 19.17
CA ARG A 264 -4.79 -2.90 19.80
C ARG A 264 -6.08 -3.32 20.52
N SER A 265 -6.20 -4.63 20.82
CA SER A 265 -7.39 -5.16 21.53
C SER A 265 -7.62 -4.50 22.89
N LEU A 266 -6.55 -4.10 23.60
CA LEU A 266 -6.63 -3.40 24.88
C LEU A 266 -7.16 -1.97 24.72
N ASP A 267 -6.79 -1.28 23.63
CA ASP A 267 -7.30 0.07 23.33
C ASP A 267 -8.82 0.03 23.07
N LYS A 268 -9.32 -1.07 22.46
CA LYS A 268 -10.77 -1.28 22.22
C LYS A 268 -11.57 -1.48 23.50
N LEU A 269 -11.01 -2.17 24.50
CA LEU A 269 -11.66 -2.40 25.81
C LEU A 269 -11.79 -1.09 26.62
N GLY A 270 -10.75 -0.27 26.66
CA GLY A 270 -10.79 1.04 27.34
C GLY A 270 -11.78 2.02 26.72
N MET A 271 -12.02 1.95 25.41
CA MET A 271 -12.95 2.82 24.70
C MET A 271 -14.43 2.42 24.92
N THR A 272 -14.72 1.17 25.26
CA THR A 272 -16.07 0.69 25.58
C THR A 272 -16.51 1.02 27.01
N GLU A 273 -15.61 1.12 27.96
CA GLU A 273 -15.93 1.43 29.35
C GLU A 273 -16.26 2.91 29.60
N GLU A 274 -15.64 3.85 28.87
CA GLU A 274 -15.96 5.28 28.97
C GLU A 274 -17.33 5.68 28.36
N LYS A 275 -17.88 4.89 27.44
CA LYS A 275 -19.20 5.15 26.81
C LYS A 275 -20.37 4.56 27.59
N LEU A 276 -20.14 3.62 28.50
CA LEU A 276 -21.17 2.99 29.32
C LEU A 276 -21.28 3.66 30.69
N GLY A 277 -21.53 4.95 30.76
CA GLY A 277 -21.73 5.73 31.97
C GLY A 277 -22.49 4.99 33.09
N MET A 278 -21.81 4.12 33.82
CA MET A 278 -22.24 3.53 35.08
C MET A 278 -21.25 3.94 36.16
N THR A 279 -21.66 4.98 36.88
CA THR A 279 -21.08 5.37 38.17
C THR A 279 -21.21 4.23 39.14
N GLU A 280 -20.08 3.67 39.59
CA GLU A 280 -19.92 3.12 40.95
C GLU A 280 -18.58 3.57 41.50
N GLU A 281 -18.69 4.37 42.56
CA GLU A 281 -17.58 4.76 43.43
C GLU A 281 -17.00 3.54 44.11
N LYS A 282 -15.69 3.25 43.91
CA LYS A 282 -14.84 2.57 44.90
C LYS A 282 -13.40 3.04 44.81
N SER A 283 -13.00 3.67 45.90
CA SER A 283 -11.70 3.90 46.53
C SER A 283 -10.43 3.40 45.81
N GLY A 284 -9.56 4.34 45.50
CA GLY A 284 -8.13 4.32 45.84
C GLY A 284 -7.26 3.28 45.18
N MET A 285 -6.89 3.47 43.91
CA MET A 285 -5.58 3.10 43.36
C MET A 285 -5.35 4.00 42.13
N THR A 286 -4.17 4.59 42.05
CA THR A 286 -3.73 5.49 41.00
C THR A 286 -3.75 4.77 39.67
N GLU A 287 -4.83 4.89 38.93
CA GLU A 287 -4.92 4.51 37.50
C GLU A 287 -4.25 5.58 36.69
N GLN A 288 -3.20 5.18 35.94
CA GLN A 288 -2.74 5.95 34.81
C GLN A 288 -3.87 5.93 33.77
N LYS A 289 -4.69 6.98 33.78
CA LYS A 289 -5.59 7.30 32.68
C LYS A 289 -4.76 7.43 31.42
N SER A 290 -4.95 6.52 30.46
CA SER A 290 -4.58 6.80 29.07
C SER A 290 -5.58 7.84 28.56
N GLY A 291 -5.35 9.11 28.87
CA GLY A 291 -6.14 10.22 28.40
C GLY A 291 -6.00 10.28 26.88
N MET A 292 -7.14 10.31 26.18
CA MET A 292 -7.17 10.72 24.78
C MET A 292 -6.52 12.10 24.70
N THR A 293 -5.41 12.22 23.98
CA THR A 293 -4.79 13.51 23.73
C THR A 293 -5.69 14.27 22.75
N ASN A 294 -6.00 15.54 23.05
CA ASN A 294 -6.70 16.43 22.13
C ASN A 294 -6.02 16.42 20.77
N GLY A 295 -6.68 15.83 19.74
CA GLY A 295 -6.18 15.77 18.37
C GLY A 295 -5.98 14.37 17.78
N GLU A 296 -6.35 13.29 18.46
CA GLU A 296 -6.40 11.95 17.86
C GLU A 296 -7.63 11.78 16.97
N LEU A 297 -7.42 11.25 15.76
CA LEU A 297 -8.46 10.90 14.80
C LEU A 297 -8.46 9.40 14.57
N PHE A 298 -9.56 8.88 14.04
CA PHE A 298 -9.72 7.45 13.77
C PHE A 298 -9.86 7.20 12.27
N PHE A 299 -9.29 6.09 11.83
CA PHE A 299 -9.42 5.63 10.46
C PHE A 299 -9.54 4.11 10.42
N ARG A 300 -10.48 3.58 9.64
CA ARG A 300 -10.55 2.16 9.30
C ARG A 300 -10.15 1.99 7.85
N ASN A 301 -9.13 1.14 7.59
CA ASN A 301 -8.72 0.82 6.22
C ASN A 301 -9.73 -0.12 5.53
N PHE A 302 -9.45 -0.50 4.29
CA PHE A 302 -10.35 -1.33 3.46
C PHE A 302 -10.04 -2.82 3.54
N GLY A 303 -9.20 -3.24 4.49
CA GLY A 303 -8.73 -4.61 4.59
C GLY A 303 -7.69 -4.97 3.53
N SER A 304 -7.49 -6.27 3.36
CA SER A 304 -6.57 -6.76 2.34
C SER A 304 -7.05 -8.07 1.72
N ARG A 305 -6.59 -8.32 0.49
CA ARG A 305 -6.86 -9.57 -0.22
C ARG A 305 -5.63 -10.47 -0.13
N LYS A 306 -5.84 -11.71 0.32
CA LYS A 306 -4.79 -12.72 0.42
C LYS A 306 -4.67 -13.49 -0.89
N PHE A 307 -3.44 -13.65 -1.35
CA PHE A 307 -3.08 -14.37 -2.55
C PHE A 307 -2.13 -15.53 -2.22
N ARG A 308 -2.24 -16.64 -2.94
CA ARG A 308 -1.34 -17.78 -2.82
C ARG A 308 -0.91 -18.31 -4.19
N LEU A 309 0.39 -18.53 -4.33
CA LEU A 309 1.01 -19.23 -5.44
C LEU A 309 1.44 -20.62 -4.94
N LYS A 310 0.79 -21.68 -5.40
CA LYS A 310 1.21 -23.06 -5.15
C LYS A 310 2.22 -23.47 -6.21
N LEU A 311 3.33 -24.04 -5.79
CA LEU A 311 4.44 -24.47 -6.63
C LEU A 311 4.59 -25.99 -6.64
N THR A 312 4.01 -26.67 -5.65
CA THR A 312 3.91 -28.13 -5.57
C THR A 312 2.45 -28.56 -5.41
N ASP A 313 2.13 -29.77 -5.87
CA ASP A 313 0.79 -30.34 -5.71
C ASP A 313 0.60 -30.82 -4.28
N TYR A 314 -0.14 -30.05 -3.51
CA TYR A 314 -0.76 -30.46 -2.26
C TYR A 314 -2.21 -29.95 -2.23
N LYS A 315 -3.16 -30.81 -1.88
CA LYS A 315 -4.59 -30.49 -1.86
C LYS A 315 -5.00 -29.91 -0.51
#